data_f6944aac9de81c0e91f869d1871a8651
#
_entry.id   f6944aac9de81c0e91f869d1871a8651
#
_cell.length_a   1.000
_cell.length_b   1.000
_cell.length_c   1.000
_cell.angle_alpha   90.00
_cell.angle_beta   90.00
_cell.angle_gamma   90.00
#
_symmetry.space_group_name_H-M   'P 1'
#
loop_
_entity.id
_entity.type
_entity.pdbx_description
1 polymer ?
#
loop_
_entity_poly.entity_id
_entity_poly.type
_entity_poly.pdbx_seq_one_letter_code
_entity_poly.pdbx_strand_id
1 'polypeptide(L)'
;MLILSFGSLAMRLQYFSTVGLASLFSTVVLTSTLMASDLPVSGAKFTATDSISLDIDPLPDAKECLEGLRWKPDAFEVTCESVEGEHGDLLVRFPSAMPSGDAINDKVCLEWYVAKDASGQPATARAVVVVHESGRGMTVGRIFARGLAAQGLHTFMVQMPGYGVRRTESTGKPELMLTSMKQAVADVRRARDVVACMPLVDDTIVGVQGTSLGGFVTSTVAGMDDGFDRVYILLAGGNLHDVVLSGAKDAAKVRERLESLGINGDKVRELARPVEPLRLAHRINPQTTWLYSGKYDDVVPPKCSFALAEAAKLPEGHHIEM
;
A
#
# COMPACT_ATOMS: atom_id res chain seq x y z
N MET A 1 3.55 -1.71 -25.40
CA MET A 1 3.67 -0.25 -25.20
C MET A 1 2.31 0.21 -24.71
N LEU A 2 2.07 0.12 -23.39
CA LEU A 2 0.79 0.49 -22.77
C LEU A 2 0.90 1.95 -22.32
N ILE A 3 0.29 2.84 -23.07
CA ILE A 3 0.01 4.19 -22.60
C ILE A 3 -1.32 4.08 -21.83
N LEU A 4 -1.21 3.88 -20.51
CA LEU A 4 -2.36 3.97 -19.62
C LEU A 4 -2.86 5.43 -19.67
N SER A 5 -4.10 5.61 -20.05
CA SER A 5 -4.79 6.90 -19.96
C SER A 5 -4.96 7.25 -18.48
N PHE A 6 -4.03 8.02 -17.92
CA PHE A 6 -4.04 8.51 -16.55
C PHE A 6 -5.30 9.31 -16.17
N GLY A 7 -6.09 9.74 -17.15
CA GLY A 7 -7.26 10.60 -16.93
C GLY A 7 -8.39 9.97 -16.13
N SER A 8 -8.58 8.65 -16.19
CA SER A 8 -9.72 7.99 -15.54
C SER A 8 -9.51 7.80 -14.03
N LEU A 9 -8.28 7.61 -13.57
CA LEU A 9 -7.99 7.38 -12.15
C LEU A 9 -8.01 8.70 -11.35
N ALA A 10 -7.46 9.77 -11.92
CA ALA A 10 -7.46 11.10 -11.30
C ALA A 10 -8.86 11.74 -11.23
N MET A 11 -9.69 11.53 -12.26
CA MET A 11 -11.03 12.13 -12.31
C MET A 11 -12.01 11.58 -11.26
N ARG A 12 -11.82 10.35 -10.76
CA ARG A 12 -12.70 9.77 -9.72
C ARG A 12 -12.34 10.19 -8.30
N LEU A 13 -11.15 10.74 -8.08
CA LEU A 13 -10.74 11.30 -6.78
C LEU A 13 -11.23 12.75 -6.57
N GLN A 14 -11.63 13.47 -7.64
CA GLN A 14 -12.05 14.89 -7.57
C GLN A 14 -13.56 15.12 -7.40
N TYR A 15 -14.43 14.10 -7.55
CA TYR A 15 -15.89 14.28 -7.58
C TYR A 15 -16.57 14.26 -6.19
N PHE A 16 -16.09 15.04 -5.21
CA PHE A 16 -16.90 15.39 -4.05
C PHE A 16 -16.56 16.78 -3.52
N SER A 17 -17.03 17.81 -4.21
CA SER A 17 -17.37 19.09 -3.59
C SER A 17 -18.36 19.83 -4.48
N THR A 18 -19.53 19.99 -4.02
CA THR A 18 -20.44 21.15 -4.07
C THR A 18 -21.87 20.71 -3.88
N VAL A 19 -22.40 20.84 -2.68
CA VAL A 19 -23.80 21.23 -2.47
C VAL A 19 -23.76 22.35 -1.45
N GLY A 20 -24.17 23.52 -1.89
CA GLY A 20 -24.17 24.74 -1.10
C GLY A 20 -25.30 24.79 -0.09
N LEU A 21 -25.04 25.50 1.00
CA LEU A 21 -26.09 26.25 1.77
C LEU A 21 -25.50 27.59 2.16
N ALA A 22 -26.10 28.64 1.59
CA ALA A 22 -25.86 30.00 2.00
C ALA A 22 -26.58 30.27 3.33
N SER A 23 -25.86 30.77 4.32
CA SER A 23 -26.43 31.46 5.47
C SER A 23 -25.45 32.54 5.93
N LEU A 24 -25.93 33.78 5.89
CA LEU A 24 -25.26 34.97 6.38
C LEU A 24 -25.01 34.87 7.89
N PHE A 25 -23.79 35.13 8.35
CA PHE A 25 -23.54 35.82 9.60
C PHE A 25 -22.17 36.49 9.65
N SER A 26 -22.22 37.75 10.00
CA SER A 26 -21.26 38.72 10.55
C SER A 26 -19.76 38.38 10.55
N THR A 27 -19.07 39.29 9.93
CA THR A 27 -17.62 39.51 9.85
C THR A 27 -16.99 39.64 11.24
N VAL A 28 -16.25 38.65 11.66
CA VAL A 28 -15.07 38.85 12.51
C VAL A 28 -13.88 38.38 11.67
N VAL A 29 -13.12 39.35 11.14
CA VAL A 29 -11.85 39.07 10.48
C VAL A 29 -10.86 38.68 11.57
N LEU A 30 -10.85 37.38 11.95
CA LEU A 30 -9.65 36.76 12.47
C LEU A 30 -8.79 36.43 11.26
N THR A 31 -7.82 37.27 10.96
CA THR A 31 -6.67 36.91 10.15
C THR A 31 -5.87 35.86 10.93
N SER A 32 -6.31 34.60 10.90
CA SER A 32 -5.39 33.48 11.09
C SER A 32 -4.50 33.49 9.86
N THR A 33 -3.30 34.05 9.99
CA THR A 33 -2.19 33.66 9.13
C THR A 33 -2.10 32.13 9.24
N LEU A 34 -2.68 31.41 8.29
CA LEU A 34 -2.28 30.02 8.05
C LEU A 34 -0.77 30.11 7.77
N MET A 35 0.00 29.75 8.78
CA MET A 35 1.40 29.43 8.57
C MET A 35 1.38 28.29 7.56
N ALA A 36 1.86 28.51 6.35
CA ALA A 36 2.21 27.43 5.45
C ALA A 36 3.17 26.56 6.26
N SER A 37 2.76 25.34 6.60
CA SER A 37 3.64 24.46 7.35
C SER A 37 4.73 24.05 6.37
N ASP A 38 5.96 24.46 6.67
CA ASP A 38 7.12 24.12 5.85
C ASP A 38 7.28 22.58 5.83
N LEU A 39 7.84 22.08 4.74
CA LEU A 39 8.25 20.68 4.70
C LEU A 39 9.16 20.36 5.88
N PRO A 40 9.04 19.17 6.49
CA PRO A 40 9.94 18.77 7.55
C PRO A 40 11.39 18.81 7.09
N VAL A 41 12.25 19.36 7.92
CA VAL A 41 13.70 19.30 7.69
C VAL A 41 14.22 17.88 7.97
N SER A 42 15.36 17.53 7.39
CA SER A 42 16.06 16.29 7.72
C SER A 42 16.36 16.22 9.22
N GLY A 43 16.04 15.10 9.85
CA GLY A 43 16.14 14.89 11.29
C GLY A 43 14.88 15.27 12.09
N ALA A 44 13.84 15.82 11.46
CA ALA A 44 12.56 16.05 12.11
C ALA A 44 11.96 14.74 12.60
N LYS A 45 11.34 14.78 13.81
CA LYS A 45 10.76 13.62 14.49
C LYS A 45 9.29 13.88 14.78
N PHE A 46 8.49 12.85 14.58
CA PHE A 46 7.06 12.81 14.85
C PHE A 46 6.74 11.56 15.66
N THR A 47 5.59 11.54 16.30
CA THR A 47 5.05 10.35 16.97
C THR A 47 3.79 9.94 16.25
N ALA A 48 3.74 8.71 15.76
CA ALA A 48 2.53 8.06 15.27
C ALA A 48 2.06 7.02 16.30
N THR A 49 0.78 6.65 16.21
CA THR A 49 0.18 5.61 17.04
C THR A 49 -0.56 4.65 16.13
N ASP A 50 -0.35 3.36 16.34
CA ASP A 50 -1.07 2.32 15.59
C ASP A 50 -2.58 2.42 15.81
N SER A 51 -3.34 2.56 14.72
CA SER A 51 -4.81 2.59 14.71
C SER A 51 -5.43 1.26 14.27
N ILE A 52 -4.62 0.21 14.17
CA ILE A 52 -5.11 -1.10 13.69
C ILE A 52 -6.23 -1.64 14.57
N SER A 53 -7.36 -2.05 13.92
CA SER A 53 -8.44 -2.75 14.62
C SER A 53 -8.04 -4.20 14.93
N LEU A 54 -8.34 -4.63 16.14
CA LEU A 54 -8.15 -6.01 16.60
C LEU A 54 -9.47 -6.79 16.67
N ASP A 55 -10.50 -6.35 15.95
CA ASP A 55 -11.82 -6.98 15.91
C ASP A 55 -11.73 -8.45 15.49
N ILE A 56 -12.51 -9.29 16.17
CA ILE A 56 -12.52 -10.73 15.93
C ILE A 56 -13.40 -11.03 14.71
N ASP A 57 -12.87 -11.82 13.78
CA ASP A 57 -13.66 -12.33 12.67
C ASP A 57 -14.43 -13.60 13.09
N PRO A 58 -15.71 -13.74 12.72
CA PRO A 58 -16.51 -14.93 13.04
C PRO A 58 -16.07 -16.19 12.29
N LEU A 59 -15.39 -16.04 11.14
CA LEU A 59 -14.89 -17.16 10.35
C LEU A 59 -13.55 -17.65 10.90
N PRO A 60 -13.45 -18.94 11.32
CA PRO A 60 -12.22 -19.47 11.92
C PRO A 60 -10.97 -19.29 11.03
N ASP A 61 -11.13 -19.43 9.71
CA ASP A 61 -10.04 -19.29 8.76
C ASP A 61 -9.50 -17.86 8.68
N ALA A 62 -10.40 -16.86 8.64
CA ALA A 62 -10.03 -15.45 8.67
C ALA A 62 -9.41 -15.07 10.02
N LYS A 63 -9.97 -15.55 11.13
CA LYS A 63 -9.43 -15.34 12.46
C LYS A 63 -7.98 -15.81 12.56
N GLU A 64 -7.68 -17.03 12.14
CA GLU A 64 -6.31 -17.57 12.11
C GLU A 64 -5.37 -16.71 11.27
N CYS A 65 -5.83 -16.25 10.07
CA CYS A 65 -5.05 -15.37 9.21
C CYS A 65 -4.72 -14.05 9.91
N LEU A 66 -5.72 -13.41 10.51
CA LEU A 66 -5.56 -12.15 11.23
C LEU A 66 -4.63 -12.28 12.45
N GLU A 67 -4.72 -13.36 13.21
CA GLU A 67 -3.81 -13.64 14.34
C GLU A 67 -2.34 -13.71 13.88
N GLY A 68 -2.09 -14.17 12.65
CA GLY A 68 -0.75 -14.24 12.06
C GLY A 68 -0.23 -12.94 11.44
N LEU A 69 -1.08 -11.91 11.30
CA LEU A 69 -0.76 -10.64 10.61
C LEU A 69 -0.88 -9.41 11.50
N ARG A 70 -1.56 -9.51 12.65
CA ARG A 70 -1.78 -8.39 13.57
C ARG A 70 -0.69 -8.31 14.63
N TRP A 71 -0.47 -7.12 15.12
CA TRP A 71 0.45 -6.83 16.22
C TRP A 71 -0.28 -6.04 17.33
N LYS A 72 0.35 -5.94 18.49
CA LYS A 72 -0.16 -5.09 19.58
C LYS A 72 0.06 -3.62 19.21
N PRO A 73 -1.00 -2.79 19.16
CA PRO A 73 -0.87 -1.36 18.89
C PRO A 73 0.03 -0.66 19.90
N ASP A 74 0.90 0.25 19.40
CA ASP A 74 1.80 1.05 20.22
C ASP A 74 2.06 2.42 19.55
N ALA A 75 2.59 3.37 20.33
CA ALA A 75 3.12 4.61 19.81
C ALA A 75 4.58 4.39 19.37
N PHE A 76 4.99 5.02 18.27
CA PHE A 76 6.33 4.86 17.74
C PHE A 76 6.86 6.14 17.09
N GLU A 77 8.18 6.25 17.02
CA GLU A 77 8.86 7.40 16.43
C GLU A 77 8.88 7.28 14.89
N VAL A 78 8.62 8.41 14.23
CA VAL A 78 8.74 8.61 12.79
C VAL A 78 9.79 9.70 12.55
N THR A 79 10.74 9.47 11.64
CA THR A 79 11.79 10.44 11.31
C THR A 79 11.78 10.78 9.84
N CYS A 80 12.06 12.04 9.49
CA CYS A 80 12.31 12.48 8.12
C CYS A 80 13.80 12.53 7.84
N GLU A 81 14.22 12.06 6.67
CA GLU A 81 15.59 12.08 6.20
C GLU A 81 15.65 12.75 4.82
N SER A 82 16.76 13.44 4.50
CA SER A 82 16.99 13.95 3.15
C SER A 82 17.18 12.81 2.15
N VAL A 83 16.77 13.02 0.91
CA VAL A 83 17.00 12.07 -0.17
C VAL A 83 18.36 12.30 -0.80
N GLU A 84 19.11 11.22 -1.01
CA GLU A 84 20.26 11.21 -1.90
C GLU A 84 19.80 10.67 -3.27
N GLY A 85 19.68 11.54 -4.28
CA GLY A 85 19.26 11.18 -5.63
C GLY A 85 17.85 11.67 -6.03
N GLU A 86 17.21 10.99 -7.00
CA GLU A 86 16.01 11.48 -7.70
C GLU A 86 14.69 10.84 -7.20
N HIS A 87 14.69 10.16 -6.07
CA HIS A 87 13.56 9.35 -5.63
C HIS A 87 12.84 9.92 -4.41
N GLY A 88 11.84 10.77 -4.66
CA GLY A 88 11.08 11.47 -3.63
C GLY A 88 11.66 12.83 -3.29
N ASP A 89 10.94 13.60 -2.49
CA ASP A 89 11.41 14.87 -1.91
C ASP A 89 12.01 14.62 -0.51
N LEU A 90 11.51 13.62 0.23
CA LEU A 90 11.99 13.19 1.55
C LEU A 90 11.88 11.66 1.71
N LEU A 91 12.68 11.10 2.62
CA LEU A 91 12.46 9.75 3.15
C LEU A 91 11.81 9.84 4.53
N VAL A 92 10.78 9.02 4.76
CA VAL A 92 10.12 8.87 6.06
C VAL A 92 10.45 7.50 6.60
N ARG A 93 10.98 7.44 7.83
CA ARG A 93 11.48 6.21 8.46
C ARG A 93 10.76 5.93 9.75
N PHE A 94 10.42 4.65 9.97
CA PHE A 94 9.76 4.18 11.19
C PHE A 94 10.06 2.69 11.44
N PRO A 95 9.87 2.18 12.67
CA PRO A 95 10.09 0.76 12.96
C PRO A 95 9.02 -0.12 12.33
N SER A 96 9.42 -1.28 11.82
CA SER A 96 8.48 -2.31 11.37
C SER A 96 7.56 -2.76 12.50
N ALA A 97 6.27 -2.96 12.19
CA ALA A 97 5.31 -3.51 13.13
C ALA A 97 5.54 -5.01 13.40
N MET A 98 6.16 -5.71 12.43
CA MET A 98 6.52 -7.12 12.54
C MET A 98 8.01 -7.30 12.17
N PRO A 99 8.94 -6.99 13.09
CA PRO A 99 10.36 -7.00 12.80
C PRO A 99 10.86 -8.41 12.47
N SER A 100 11.75 -8.49 11.48
CA SER A 100 12.40 -9.73 11.03
C SER A 100 13.65 -10.11 11.86
N GLY A 101 14.16 -9.17 12.66
CA GLY A 101 15.43 -9.26 13.38
C GLY A 101 16.63 -8.70 12.61
N ASP A 102 16.44 -8.21 11.38
CA ASP A 102 17.45 -7.48 10.62
C ASP A 102 17.21 -5.97 10.79
N ALA A 103 18.06 -5.30 11.56
CA ALA A 103 17.88 -3.90 11.96
C ALA A 103 17.78 -2.92 10.77
N ILE A 104 18.42 -3.22 9.64
CA ILE A 104 18.35 -2.39 8.43
C ILE A 104 17.00 -2.61 7.74
N ASN A 105 16.60 -3.88 7.57
CA ASN A 105 15.31 -4.24 6.97
C ASN A 105 14.13 -3.78 7.85
N ASP A 106 14.29 -3.83 9.17
CA ASP A 106 13.23 -3.50 10.14
C ASP A 106 13.01 -1.99 10.32
N LYS A 107 13.88 -1.15 9.76
CA LYS A 107 13.69 0.29 9.64
C LYS A 107 12.96 0.59 8.33
N VAL A 108 11.64 0.63 8.36
CA VAL A 108 10.78 0.89 7.17
C VAL A 108 11.13 2.23 6.54
N CYS A 109 10.99 2.32 5.23
CA CYS A 109 11.26 3.53 4.45
C CYS A 109 10.10 3.83 3.51
N LEU A 110 9.60 5.07 3.55
CA LEU A 110 8.72 5.61 2.52
C LEU A 110 9.48 6.69 1.74
N GLU A 111 9.37 6.65 0.41
CA GLU A 111 9.74 7.77 -0.45
C GLU A 111 8.55 8.72 -0.50
N TRP A 112 8.66 9.91 0.07
CA TRP A 112 7.61 10.92 0.07
C TRP A 112 7.76 11.85 -1.13
N TYR A 113 6.78 11.87 -2.01
CA TYR A 113 6.61 12.81 -3.13
C TYR A 113 5.57 13.82 -2.70
N VAL A 114 5.97 15.06 -2.56
CA VAL A 114 5.17 16.13 -1.95
C VAL A 114 4.18 16.71 -2.94
N ALA A 115 2.92 16.86 -2.52
CA ALA A 115 1.92 17.62 -3.25
C ALA A 115 2.32 19.10 -3.35
N LYS A 116 2.19 19.68 -4.54
CA LYS A 116 2.54 21.07 -4.80
C LYS A 116 1.33 21.82 -5.37
N ASP A 117 1.21 23.07 -4.99
CA ASP A 117 0.21 23.99 -5.55
C ASP A 117 0.60 24.47 -6.96
N ALA A 118 -0.24 25.33 -7.55
CA ALA A 118 -0.01 25.90 -8.88
C ALA A 118 1.25 26.77 -8.97
N SER A 119 1.79 27.22 -7.84
CA SER A 119 3.05 27.97 -7.76
C SER A 119 4.28 27.09 -7.57
N GLY A 120 4.07 25.75 -7.43
CA GLY A 120 5.11 24.77 -7.18
C GLY A 120 5.53 24.66 -5.72
N GLN A 121 4.81 25.29 -4.80
CA GLN A 121 5.10 25.23 -3.37
C GLN A 121 4.37 24.04 -2.72
N PRO A 122 4.95 23.44 -1.66
CA PRO A 122 4.28 22.41 -0.89
C PRO A 122 2.91 22.87 -0.41
N ALA A 123 1.90 21.99 -0.52
CA ALA A 123 0.51 22.31 -0.19
C ALA A 123 -0.13 21.24 0.68
N THR A 124 -1.06 21.63 1.52
CA THR A 124 -1.89 20.66 2.25
C THR A 124 -2.78 19.89 1.26
N ALA A 125 -2.70 18.57 1.29
CA ALA A 125 -3.43 17.69 0.39
C ALA A 125 -3.66 16.31 0.99
N ARG A 126 -4.61 15.55 0.42
CA ARG A 126 -4.84 14.14 0.71
C ARG A 126 -3.64 13.29 0.33
N ALA A 127 -3.58 12.07 0.86
CA ALA A 127 -2.42 11.22 0.67
C ALA A 127 -2.77 9.84 0.10
N VAL A 128 -1.77 9.24 -0.58
CA VAL A 128 -1.83 7.86 -1.07
C VAL A 128 -0.54 7.14 -0.70
N VAL A 129 -0.69 5.98 -0.08
CA VAL A 129 0.40 5.01 0.10
C VAL A 129 0.52 4.18 -1.17
N VAL A 130 1.69 4.14 -1.78
CA VAL A 130 1.98 3.34 -2.99
C VAL A 130 2.81 2.13 -2.61
N VAL A 131 2.37 0.94 -3.02
CA VAL A 131 3.05 -0.34 -2.80
C VAL A 131 3.54 -0.86 -4.15
N HIS A 132 4.86 -0.92 -4.29
CA HIS A 132 5.51 -1.20 -5.58
C HIS A 132 5.42 -2.68 -6.00
N GLU A 133 5.76 -2.95 -7.26
CA GLU A 133 5.88 -4.26 -7.88
C GLU A 133 7.15 -5.02 -7.42
N SER A 134 7.32 -6.28 -7.90
CA SER A 134 8.47 -7.14 -7.56
C SER A 134 9.82 -6.70 -8.14
N GLY A 135 9.85 -5.70 -9.04
CA GLY A 135 11.07 -5.21 -9.66
C GLY A 135 12.02 -4.53 -8.69
N ARG A 136 13.31 -4.87 -8.71
CA ARG A 136 14.33 -4.29 -7.81
C ARG A 136 14.42 -2.77 -7.88
N GLY A 137 14.14 -2.18 -9.05
CA GLY A 137 14.14 -0.74 -9.28
C GLY A 137 12.88 -0.04 -8.77
N MET A 138 11.85 -0.80 -8.35
CA MET A 138 10.56 -0.23 -7.92
C MET A 138 10.01 0.79 -8.93
N THR A 139 10.24 0.53 -10.22
CA THR A 139 10.04 1.51 -11.30
C THR A 139 8.57 1.86 -11.46
N VAL A 140 7.68 0.87 -11.41
CA VAL A 140 6.24 1.08 -11.57
C VAL A 140 5.69 1.83 -10.36
N GLY A 141 6.08 1.43 -9.14
CA GLY A 141 5.71 2.15 -7.91
C GLY A 141 6.11 3.63 -7.96
N ARG A 142 7.34 3.93 -8.40
CA ARG A 142 7.83 5.31 -8.56
C ARG A 142 7.12 6.09 -9.65
N ILE A 143 6.71 5.44 -10.76
CA ILE A 143 5.88 6.07 -11.80
C ILE A 143 4.52 6.46 -11.21
N PHE A 144 3.86 5.58 -10.47
CA PHE A 144 2.59 5.91 -9.80
C PHE A 144 2.78 7.02 -8.76
N ALA A 145 3.82 6.95 -7.94
CA ALA A 145 4.07 7.94 -6.91
C ALA A 145 4.26 9.35 -7.51
N ARG A 146 5.08 9.48 -8.54
CA ARG A 146 5.27 10.76 -9.26
C ARG A 146 3.99 11.23 -9.97
N GLY A 147 3.28 10.30 -10.62
CA GLY A 147 2.06 10.62 -11.35
C GLY A 147 0.94 11.13 -10.44
N LEU A 148 0.75 10.51 -9.28
CA LEU A 148 -0.24 10.94 -8.27
C LEU A 148 0.18 12.25 -7.60
N ALA A 149 1.46 12.44 -7.30
CA ALA A 149 1.96 13.71 -6.77
C ALA A 149 1.77 14.87 -7.75
N ALA A 150 1.98 14.63 -9.05
CA ALA A 150 1.69 15.61 -10.10
C ALA A 150 0.19 15.96 -10.21
N GLN A 151 -0.70 15.14 -9.65
CA GLN A 151 -2.14 15.42 -9.54
C GLN A 151 -2.52 16.09 -8.21
N GLY A 152 -1.55 16.54 -7.42
CA GLY A 152 -1.78 17.27 -6.18
C GLY A 152 -2.08 16.36 -4.97
N LEU A 153 -1.61 15.13 -4.95
CA LEU A 153 -1.70 14.23 -3.81
C LEU A 153 -0.32 14.05 -3.16
N HIS A 154 -0.25 14.07 -1.84
CA HIS A 154 0.93 13.54 -1.16
C HIS A 154 1.03 12.04 -1.44
N THR A 155 2.19 11.58 -1.90
CA THR A 155 2.36 10.17 -2.25
C THR A 155 3.54 9.59 -1.48
N PHE A 156 3.30 8.50 -0.80
CA PHE A 156 4.28 7.81 0.02
C PHE A 156 4.50 6.41 -0.55
N MET A 157 5.60 6.19 -1.26
CA MET A 157 5.92 4.87 -1.79
C MET A 157 6.70 4.06 -0.76
N VAL A 158 6.11 2.95 -0.31
CA VAL A 158 6.74 2.03 0.65
C VAL A 158 7.83 1.24 -0.06
N GLN A 159 9.04 1.27 0.46
CA GLN A 159 10.06 0.29 0.11
C GLN A 159 9.79 -0.98 0.93
N MET A 160 9.28 -2.02 0.28
CA MET A 160 8.95 -3.30 0.94
C MET A 160 10.21 -3.98 1.52
N PRO A 161 10.07 -4.97 2.42
CA PRO A 161 11.20 -5.73 2.97
C PRO A 161 12.14 -6.25 1.88
N GLY A 162 13.43 -5.98 2.02
CA GLY A 162 14.46 -6.37 1.05
C GLY A 162 14.60 -5.49 -0.18
N TYR A 163 13.90 -4.35 -0.24
CA TYR A 163 14.01 -3.40 -1.34
C TYR A 163 14.67 -2.09 -0.90
N GLY A 164 15.24 -1.38 -1.88
CA GLY A 164 15.85 -0.07 -1.68
C GLY A 164 16.86 -0.06 -0.54
N VAL A 165 16.71 0.90 0.38
CA VAL A 165 17.61 1.06 1.55
C VAL A 165 17.38 0.02 2.65
N ARG A 166 16.34 -0.82 2.53
CA ARG A 166 16.06 -1.94 3.44
C ARG A 166 16.76 -3.24 3.05
N ARG A 167 17.49 -3.22 1.93
CA ARG A 167 18.13 -4.42 1.40
C ARG A 167 19.42 -4.72 2.15
N THR A 168 19.57 -5.99 2.57
CA THR A 168 20.78 -6.57 3.17
C THR A 168 21.15 -7.87 2.47
N GLU A 169 22.26 -8.48 2.84
CA GLU A 169 22.65 -9.80 2.32
C GLU A 169 21.68 -10.91 2.77
N SER A 170 21.04 -10.74 3.93
CA SER A 170 20.04 -11.67 4.45
C SER A 170 18.69 -11.58 3.74
N THR A 171 18.34 -10.40 3.20
CA THR A 171 17.05 -10.21 2.52
C THR A 171 17.02 -10.90 1.15
N GLY A 172 15.84 -11.36 0.77
CA GLY A 172 15.61 -12.06 -0.50
C GLY A 172 15.98 -13.54 -0.49
N LYS A 173 16.34 -14.11 0.65
CA LYS A 173 16.47 -15.56 0.80
C LYS A 173 15.08 -16.20 0.72
N PRO A 174 14.92 -17.32 -0.01
CA PRO A 174 13.62 -17.96 -0.19
C PRO A 174 12.95 -18.36 1.13
N GLU A 175 13.76 -18.75 2.13
CA GLU A 175 13.30 -19.16 3.46
C GLU A 175 12.60 -18.02 4.22
N LEU A 176 12.95 -16.76 3.88
CA LEU A 176 12.39 -15.57 4.51
C LEU A 176 11.17 -15.01 3.75
N MET A 177 10.75 -15.64 2.65
CA MET A 177 9.70 -15.10 1.79
C MET A 177 8.39 -14.88 2.55
N LEU A 178 7.93 -15.84 3.33
CA LEU A 178 6.72 -15.71 4.13
C LEU A 178 6.86 -14.62 5.19
N THR A 179 7.98 -14.58 5.90
CA THR A 179 8.27 -13.53 6.91
C THR A 179 8.25 -12.15 6.26
N SER A 180 8.90 -12.00 5.09
CA SER A 180 8.93 -10.75 4.34
C SER A 180 7.54 -10.32 3.87
N MET A 181 6.70 -11.26 3.44
CA MET A 181 5.32 -10.96 3.04
C MET A 181 4.46 -10.50 4.23
N LYS A 182 4.53 -11.19 5.37
CA LYS A 182 3.85 -10.76 6.60
C LYS A 182 4.32 -9.38 7.06
N GLN A 183 5.63 -9.17 7.05
CA GLN A 183 6.23 -7.88 7.38
C GLN A 183 5.75 -6.79 6.43
N ALA A 184 5.71 -7.05 5.10
CA ALA A 184 5.21 -6.09 4.12
C ALA A 184 3.75 -5.69 4.39
N VAL A 185 2.89 -6.65 4.71
CA VAL A 185 1.48 -6.40 5.07
C VAL A 185 1.40 -5.49 6.31
N ALA A 186 2.14 -5.82 7.36
CA ALA A 186 2.15 -5.04 8.60
C ALA A 186 2.72 -3.63 8.38
N ASP A 187 3.82 -3.50 7.63
CA ASP A 187 4.48 -2.22 7.35
C ASP A 187 3.60 -1.30 6.49
N VAL A 188 2.90 -1.85 5.50
CA VAL A 188 1.96 -1.07 4.67
C VAL A 188 0.77 -0.61 5.51
N ARG A 189 0.21 -1.46 6.38
CA ARG A 189 -0.88 -1.03 7.28
C ARG A 189 -0.40 0.06 8.26
N ARG A 190 0.79 -0.09 8.87
CA ARG A 190 1.38 0.93 9.74
C ARG A 190 1.70 2.23 8.99
N ALA A 191 2.07 2.15 7.71
CA ALA A 191 2.34 3.33 6.90
C ALA A 191 1.13 4.28 6.80
N ARG A 192 -0.11 3.78 6.89
CA ARG A 192 -1.31 4.63 6.99
C ARG A 192 -1.24 5.59 8.17
N ASP A 193 -0.85 5.08 9.34
CA ASP A 193 -0.77 5.86 10.57
C ASP A 193 0.42 6.84 10.55
N VAL A 194 1.52 6.43 9.92
CA VAL A 194 2.66 7.31 9.64
C VAL A 194 2.24 8.47 8.74
N VAL A 195 1.54 8.18 7.65
CA VAL A 195 1.09 9.20 6.70
C VAL A 195 0.13 10.18 7.36
N ALA A 196 -0.78 9.70 8.19
CA ALA A 196 -1.75 10.54 8.92
C ALA A 196 -1.09 11.52 9.91
N CYS A 197 0.11 11.20 10.43
CA CYS A 197 0.81 12.12 11.34
C CYS A 197 1.75 13.11 10.62
N MET A 198 1.91 13.02 9.29
CA MET A 198 2.80 13.91 8.55
C MET A 198 2.22 15.31 8.37
N PRO A 199 3.03 16.38 8.52
CA PRO A 199 2.58 17.72 8.21
C PRO A 199 2.19 17.84 6.74
N LEU A 200 1.29 18.76 6.42
CA LEU A 200 0.71 18.97 5.09
C LEU A 200 -0.24 17.86 4.61
N VAL A 201 -0.35 16.74 5.31
CA VAL A 201 -1.31 15.70 4.96
C VAL A 201 -2.70 16.02 5.53
N ASP A 202 -3.69 16.12 4.64
CA ASP A 202 -5.11 16.02 5.00
C ASP A 202 -5.45 14.53 5.17
N ASP A 203 -5.47 14.06 6.40
CA ASP A 203 -5.68 12.67 6.78
C ASP A 203 -7.15 12.21 6.75
N THR A 204 -8.06 13.10 6.35
CA THR A 204 -9.49 12.77 6.18
C THR A 204 -9.73 11.70 5.13
N ILE A 205 -8.82 11.57 4.15
CA ILE A 205 -8.80 10.48 3.17
C ILE A 205 -7.36 10.07 2.90
N VAL A 206 -6.98 8.88 3.36
CA VAL A 206 -5.72 8.23 3.01
C VAL A 206 -6.00 7.00 2.17
N GLY A 207 -5.55 7.02 0.92
CA GLY A 207 -5.69 5.90 0.00
C GLY A 207 -4.48 4.94 0.04
N VAL A 208 -4.67 3.74 -0.50
CA VAL A 208 -3.58 2.81 -0.80
C VAL A 208 -3.69 2.30 -2.23
N GLN A 209 -2.57 2.24 -2.94
CA GLN A 209 -2.47 1.68 -4.28
C GLN A 209 -1.33 0.67 -4.34
N GLY A 210 -1.61 -0.55 -4.78
CA GLY A 210 -0.58 -1.57 -4.96
C GLY A 210 -0.61 -2.20 -6.33
N THR A 211 0.59 -2.51 -6.86
CA THR A 211 0.76 -3.13 -8.18
C THR A 211 1.44 -4.48 -8.07
N SER A 212 0.91 -5.53 -8.70
CA SER A 212 1.47 -6.88 -8.76
C SER A 212 1.79 -7.38 -7.34
N LEU A 213 3.05 -7.63 -6.96
CA LEU A 213 3.43 -7.98 -5.60
C LEU A 213 2.83 -7.02 -4.57
N GLY A 214 2.93 -5.71 -4.80
CA GLY A 214 2.28 -4.69 -3.96
C GLY A 214 0.76 -4.79 -3.96
N GLY A 215 0.16 -5.25 -5.05
CA GLY A 215 -1.28 -5.50 -5.14
C GLY A 215 -1.75 -6.64 -4.24
N PHE A 216 -1.00 -7.73 -4.12
CA PHE A 216 -1.29 -8.81 -3.17
C PHE A 216 -1.18 -8.33 -1.72
N VAL A 217 -0.12 -7.56 -1.41
CA VAL A 217 0.03 -6.94 -0.09
C VAL A 217 -1.15 -6.02 0.22
N THR A 218 -1.51 -5.14 -0.73
CA THR A 218 -2.64 -4.20 -0.59
C THR A 218 -3.97 -4.92 -0.39
N SER A 219 -4.22 -6.02 -1.14
CA SER A 219 -5.44 -6.84 -0.98
C SER A 219 -5.55 -7.42 0.43
N THR A 220 -4.44 -7.95 0.95
CA THR A 220 -4.40 -8.51 2.31
C THR A 220 -4.60 -7.42 3.35
N VAL A 221 -3.94 -6.26 3.20
CA VAL A 221 -4.08 -5.10 4.09
C VAL A 221 -5.53 -4.59 4.12
N ALA A 222 -6.18 -4.48 2.96
CA ALA A 222 -7.58 -4.05 2.88
C ALA A 222 -8.54 -4.98 3.64
N GLY A 223 -8.22 -6.28 3.71
CA GLY A 223 -9.00 -7.25 4.48
C GLY A 223 -8.64 -7.31 5.97
N MET A 224 -7.57 -6.67 6.43
CA MET A 224 -7.20 -6.69 7.85
C MET A 224 -8.16 -5.86 8.71
N ASP A 225 -8.40 -4.64 8.27
CA ASP A 225 -9.32 -3.69 8.87
C ASP A 225 -9.68 -2.62 7.81
N ASP A 226 -10.58 -1.71 8.13
CA ASP A 226 -10.98 -0.61 7.25
C ASP A 226 -10.07 0.63 7.44
N GLY A 227 -8.76 0.41 7.56
CA GLY A 227 -7.78 1.45 7.88
C GLY A 227 -7.51 2.43 6.74
N PHE A 228 -7.75 2.04 5.48
CA PHE A 228 -7.59 2.90 4.31
C PHE A 228 -8.94 3.30 3.72
N ASP A 229 -9.13 4.59 3.45
CA ASP A 229 -10.38 5.16 2.93
C ASP A 229 -10.62 4.80 1.45
N ARG A 230 -9.59 4.49 0.69
CA ARG A 230 -9.65 4.10 -0.73
C ARG A 230 -8.58 3.08 -1.04
N VAL A 231 -8.95 2.02 -1.74
CA VAL A 231 -8.06 0.89 -2.07
C VAL A 231 -8.04 0.67 -3.57
N TYR A 232 -6.85 0.66 -4.15
CA TYR A 232 -6.63 0.43 -5.57
C TYR A 232 -5.66 -0.74 -5.77
N ILE A 233 -6.16 -1.86 -6.25
CA ILE A 233 -5.43 -3.11 -6.47
C ILE A 233 -5.19 -3.25 -7.97
N LEU A 234 -3.93 -3.31 -8.39
CA LEU A 234 -3.55 -3.40 -9.80
C LEU A 234 -2.78 -4.68 -10.07
N LEU A 235 -3.20 -5.43 -11.11
CA LEU A 235 -2.52 -6.61 -11.61
C LEU A 235 -2.21 -7.63 -10.51
N ALA A 236 -3.18 -7.88 -9.65
CA ALA A 236 -3.12 -8.83 -8.53
C ALA A 236 -4.46 -9.54 -8.35
N GLY A 237 -4.53 -10.47 -7.42
CA GLY A 237 -5.74 -11.24 -7.17
C GLY A 237 -5.64 -12.03 -5.87
N GLY A 238 -6.39 -13.10 -5.79
CA GLY A 238 -6.27 -14.11 -4.75
C GLY A 238 -5.73 -15.41 -5.32
N ASN A 239 -5.81 -16.49 -4.51
CA ASN A 239 -5.34 -17.81 -4.88
C ASN A 239 -3.82 -17.82 -5.24
N LEU A 240 -3.00 -17.37 -4.29
CA LEU A 240 -1.53 -17.28 -4.47
C LEU A 240 -0.91 -18.61 -4.90
N HIS A 241 -1.48 -19.73 -4.48
CA HIS A 241 -1.05 -21.04 -4.94
C HIS A 241 -1.13 -21.18 -6.47
N ASP A 242 -2.26 -20.80 -7.08
CA ASP A 242 -2.44 -20.86 -8.52
C ASP A 242 -1.55 -19.85 -9.25
N VAL A 243 -1.33 -18.66 -8.68
CA VAL A 243 -0.40 -17.66 -9.21
C VAL A 243 1.00 -18.26 -9.29
N VAL A 244 1.49 -18.88 -8.22
CA VAL A 244 2.83 -19.51 -8.20
C VAL A 244 2.92 -20.68 -9.17
N LEU A 245 1.92 -21.56 -9.21
CA LEU A 245 2.00 -22.78 -10.03
C LEU A 245 1.77 -22.53 -11.53
N SER A 246 0.90 -21.59 -11.88
CA SER A 246 0.46 -21.40 -13.27
C SER A 246 0.97 -20.12 -13.90
N GLY A 247 1.42 -19.14 -13.11
CA GLY A 247 1.92 -17.86 -13.62
C GLY A 247 3.29 -18.00 -14.31
N ALA A 248 3.50 -17.12 -15.29
CA ALA A 248 4.76 -17.00 -16.04
C ALA A 248 5.70 -15.96 -15.40
N LYS A 249 6.85 -15.74 -16.02
CA LYS A 249 7.81 -14.67 -15.70
C LYS A 249 8.20 -14.64 -14.21
N ASP A 250 7.79 -13.60 -13.48
CA ASP A 250 8.15 -13.44 -12.06
C ASP A 250 7.52 -14.52 -11.18
N ALA A 251 6.29 -14.96 -11.46
CA ALA A 251 5.67 -16.09 -10.78
C ALA A 251 6.46 -17.39 -11.01
N ALA A 252 6.94 -17.63 -12.23
CA ALA A 252 7.80 -18.78 -12.54
C ALA A 252 9.12 -18.73 -11.74
N LYS A 253 9.75 -17.57 -11.61
CA LYS A 253 10.96 -17.40 -10.79
C LYS A 253 10.70 -17.72 -9.31
N VAL A 254 9.55 -17.33 -8.79
CA VAL A 254 9.13 -17.67 -7.41
C VAL A 254 8.97 -19.18 -7.29
N ARG A 255 8.28 -19.82 -8.24
CA ARG A 255 8.13 -21.28 -8.29
C ARG A 255 9.47 -22.00 -8.29
N GLU A 256 10.39 -21.65 -9.19
CA GLU A 256 11.73 -22.23 -9.27
C GLU A 256 12.50 -22.14 -7.93
N ARG A 257 12.40 -20.99 -7.26
CA ARG A 257 13.03 -20.80 -5.94
C ARG A 257 12.41 -21.70 -4.87
N LEU A 258 11.09 -21.85 -4.85
CA LEU A 258 10.40 -22.73 -3.92
C LEU A 258 10.73 -24.20 -4.19
N GLU A 259 10.76 -24.60 -5.45
CA GLU A 259 11.16 -25.96 -5.88
C GLU A 259 12.59 -26.29 -5.44
N SER A 260 13.52 -25.33 -5.52
CA SER A 260 14.90 -25.51 -5.05
C SER A 260 15.01 -25.80 -3.55
N LEU A 261 13.98 -25.43 -2.77
CA LEU A 261 13.84 -25.74 -1.34
C LEU A 261 12.97 -26.98 -1.06
N GLY A 262 12.55 -27.71 -2.10
CA GLY A 262 11.65 -28.86 -1.96
C GLY A 262 10.21 -28.47 -1.61
N ILE A 263 9.83 -27.21 -1.87
CA ILE A 263 8.47 -26.66 -1.67
C ILE A 263 7.76 -26.65 -3.00
N ASN A 264 6.83 -27.59 -3.20
CA ASN A 264 6.05 -27.74 -4.43
C ASN A 264 4.63 -28.22 -4.12
N GLY A 265 3.72 -28.19 -5.12
CA GLY A 265 2.35 -28.65 -4.98
C GLY A 265 1.64 -28.06 -3.75
N ASP A 266 1.06 -28.93 -2.92
CA ASP A 266 0.30 -28.49 -1.73
C ASP A 266 1.14 -27.74 -0.69
N LYS A 267 2.44 -27.98 -0.63
CA LYS A 267 3.34 -27.21 0.26
C LYS A 267 3.38 -25.72 -0.12
N VAL A 268 3.22 -25.37 -1.39
CA VAL A 268 3.09 -23.98 -1.83
C VAL A 268 1.83 -23.37 -1.26
N ARG A 269 0.71 -24.12 -1.23
CA ARG A 269 -0.56 -23.67 -0.65
C ARG A 269 -0.43 -23.42 0.86
N GLU A 270 0.21 -24.33 1.58
CA GLU A 270 0.46 -24.19 3.01
C GLU A 270 1.34 -22.96 3.31
N LEU A 271 2.40 -22.75 2.51
CA LEU A 271 3.29 -21.60 2.64
C LEU A 271 2.57 -20.26 2.35
N ALA A 272 1.72 -20.22 1.32
CA ALA A 272 1.01 -19.01 0.93
C ALA A 272 -0.18 -18.70 1.87
N ARG A 273 -0.76 -19.71 2.50
CA ARG A 273 -1.98 -19.61 3.31
C ARG A 273 -1.96 -18.47 4.33
N PRO A 274 -0.87 -18.20 5.11
CA PRO A 274 -0.85 -17.11 6.09
C PRO A 274 -0.98 -15.69 5.51
N VAL A 275 -0.77 -15.51 4.20
CA VAL A 275 -0.81 -14.22 3.50
C VAL A 275 -1.75 -14.24 2.29
N GLU A 276 -2.62 -15.26 2.21
CA GLU A 276 -3.58 -15.44 1.11
C GLU A 276 -4.71 -14.40 1.19
N PRO A 277 -4.86 -13.50 0.19
CA PRO A 277 -5.87 -12.45 0.22
C PRO A 277 -7.31 -12.97 0.31
N LEU A 278 -7.63 -14.13 -0.30
CA LEU A 278 -8.99 -14.69 -0.28
C LEU A 278 -9.50 -15.01 1.12
N ARG A 279 -8.61 -15.28 2.07
CA ARG A 279 -8.99 -15.55 3.46
C ARG A 279 -9.61 -14.34 4.15
N LEU A 280 -9.26 -13.13 3.69
CA LEU A 280 -9.72 -11.86 4.24
C LEU A 280 -10.59 -11.05 3.26
N ALA A 281 -10.81 -11.54 2.05
CA ALA A 281 -11.48 -10.80 0.98
C ALA A 281 -12.90 -10.35 1.35
N HIS A 282 -13.66 -11.14 2.12
CA HIS A 282 -14.99 -10.79 2.60
C HIS A 282 -15.03 -9.60 3.56
N ARG A 283 -13.88 -9.19 4.08
CA ARG A 283 -13.69 -8.03 4.96
C ARG A 283 -13.35 -6.75 4.20
N ILE A 284 -12.95 -6.87 2.94
CA ILE A 284 -12.63 -5.72 2.08
C ILE A 284 -13.91 -4.89 1.90
N ASN A 285 -13.81 -3.57 2.12
CA ASN A 285 -14.93 -2.66 1.86
C ASN A 285 -15.14 -2.53 0.34
N PRO A 286 -16.21 -3.11 -0.22
CA PRO A 286 -16.39 -3.16 -1.67
C PRO A 286 -16.73 -1.79 -2.27
N GLN A 287 -17.24 -0.84 -1.46
CA GLN A 287 -17.64 0.49 -1.94
C GLN A 287 -16.43 1.42 -2.12
N THR A 288 -15.29 1.10 -1.50
CA THR A 288 -14.10 1.93 -1.50
C THR A 288 -12.90 1.24 -2.15
N THR A 289 -13.11 0.07 -2.76
CA THR A 289 -12.07 -0.76 -3.37
C THR A 289 -12.28 -0.93 -4.86
N TRP A 290 -11.21 -0.74 -5.65
CA TRP A 290 -11.15 -0.98 -7.10
C TRP A 290 -10.04 -1.97 -7.42
N LEU A 291 -10.36 -2.93 -8.29
CA LEU A 291 -9.43 -3.93 -8.81
C LEU A 291 -9.27 -3.72 -10.33
N TYR A 292 -8.04 -3.62 -10.78
CA TYR A 292 -7.65 -3.52 -12.19
C TYR A 292 -6.84 -4.77 -12.57
N SER A 293 -7.34 -5.56 -13.50
CA SER A 293 -6.69 -6.79 -13.96
C SER A 293 -6.38 -6.75 -15.45
N GLY A 294 -5.35 -7.48 -15.86
CA GLY A 294 -5.01 -7.64 -17.29
C GLY A 294 -5.78 -8.81 -17.88
N LYS A 295 -6.49 -8.59 -18.98
CA LYS A 295 -7.22 -9.63 -19.72
C LYS A 295 -6.33 -10.78 -20.18
N TYR A 296 -5.10 -10.46 -20.53
CA TYR A 296 -4.09 -11.39 -21.04
C TYR A 296 -2.88 -11.47 -20.11
N ASP A 297 -3.09 -11.27 -18.80
CA ASP A 297 -2.01 -11.36 -17.82
C ASP A 297 -1.55 -12.82 -17.68
N ASP A 298 -0.30 -13.07 -18.07
CA ASP A 298 0.34 -14.36 -17.97
C ASP A 298 1.14 -14.55 -16.67
N VAL A 299 1.31 -13.49 -15.87
CA VAL A 299 1.98 -13.53 -14.57
C VAL A 299 0.97 -13.82 -13.45
N VAL A 300 -0.11 -13.03 -13.42
CA VAL A 300 -1.27 -13.24 -12.54
C VAL A 300 -2.45 -13.70 -13.38
N PRO A 301 -2.74 -15.01 -13.43
CA PRO A 301 -3.83 -15.50 -14.25
C PRO A 301 -5.14 -14.76 -13.96
N PRO A 302 -5.92 -14.31 -14.97
CA PRO A 302 -7.15 -13.53 -14.77
C PRO A 302 -8.14 -14.15 -13.78
N LYS A 303 -8.24 -15.49 -13.75
CA LYS A 303 -9.07 -16.22 -12.77
C LYS A 303 -8.77 -15.85 -11.32
N CYS A 304 -7.53 -15.48 -11.00
CA CYS A 304 -7.10 -15.10 -9.66
C CYS A 304 -7.64 -13.71 -9.27
N SER A 305 -7.68 -12.77 -10.23
CA SER A 305 -8.29 -11.45 -10.03
C SER A 305 -9.81 -11.56 -9.92
N PHE A 306 -10.45 -12.37 -10.76
CA PHE A 306 -11.90 -12.64 -10.66
C PHE A 306 -12.27 -13.27 -9.32
N ALA A 307 -11.48 -14.24 -8.83
CA ALA A 307 -11.71 -14.84 -7.52
C ALA A 307 -11.67 -13.83 -6.38
N LEU A 308 -10.73 -12.86 -6.43
CA LEU A 308 -10.66 -11.78 -5.43
C LEU A 308 -11.88 -10.86 -5.54
N ALA A 309 -12.25 -10.43 -6.76
CA ALA A 309 -13.40 -9.56 -6.99
C ALA A 309 -14.71 -10.16 -6.48
N GLU A 310 -14.92 -11.46 -6.75
CA GLU A 310 -16.09 -12.22 -6.29
C GLU A 310 -16.11 -12.34 -4.77
N ALA A 311 -15.00 -12.78 -4.17
CA ALA A 311 -14.88 -12.96 -2.72
C ALA A 311 -15.04 -11.64 -1.94
N ALA A 312 -14.54 -10.52 -2.49
CA ALA A 312 -14.71 -9.18 -1.94
C ALA A 312 -16.07 -8.55 -2.31
N LYS A 313 -16.89 -9.22 -3.12
CA LYS A 313 -18.20 -8.71 -3.59
C LYS A 313 -18.11 -7.32 -4.22
N LEU A 314 -17.10 -7.09 -5.03
CA LEU A 314 -16.90 -5.80 -5.68
C LEU A 314 -18.10 -5.46 -6.58
N PRO A 315 -18.68 -4.25 -6.49
CA PRO A 315 -19.79 -3.85 -7.33
C PRO A 315 -19.38 -3.74 -8.81
N GLU A 316 -20.37 -3.69 -9.68
CA GLU A 316 -20.16 -3.44 -11.11
C GLU A 316 -19.35 -2.14 -11.32
N GLY A 317 -18.34 -2.21 -12.17
CA GLY A 317 -17.41 -1.10 -12.44
C GLY A 317 -16.31 -0.91 -11.39
N HIS A 318 -16.23 -1.73 -10.34
CA HIS A 318 -15.12 -1.75 -9.39
C HIS A 318 -14.07 -2.83 -9.71
N HIS A 319 -14.41 -3.84 -10.51
CA HIS A 319 -13.42 -4.69 -11.19
C HIS A 319 -13.34 -4.28 -12.66
N ILE A 320 -12.17 -3.81 -13.08
CA ILE A 320 -11.91 -3.28 -14.42
C ILE A 320 -10.87 -4.17 -15.09
N GLU A 321 -11.30 -4.89 -16.12
CA GLU A 321 -10.42 -5.68 -16.97
C GLU A 321 -9.85 -4.80 -18.09
N MET A 322 -8.52 -4.80 -18.25
CA MET A 322 -7.79 -3.97 -19.23
C MET A 322 -7.20 -4.82 -20.34
#